data_bdead0f4b02513a1b0f827efab9567e8
#
_entry.id   bdead0f4b02513a1b0f827efab9567e8
#
_cell.length_a   1.000
_cell.length_b   1.000
_cell.length_c   1.000
_cell.angle_alpha   90.00
_cell.angle_beta   90.00
_cell.angle_gamma   90.00
#
_symmetry.space_group_name_H-M   'P 1'
#
loop_
_entity.id
_entity.type
_entity.pdbx_description
1 polymer ?
#
loop_
_entity_poly.entity_id
_entity_poly.type
_entity_poly.pdbx_seq_one_letter_code
_entity_poly.pdbx_strand_id
1 'polypeptide(L)'
;NHIPRNNLYPDGLGAEIVSCALFERLAATVTLPAHREHCLSHITDNPDLFRIRTFDPPDPALHHPELRLDMDTAEDFINLSLLDIHPDINPVDVVRLF
;
A
#
# COMPACT_ATOMS: atom_id res chain seq x y z
N ASN A 1 -0.62 3.73 -1.87
CA ASN A 1 -0.68 2.36 -1.87
C ASN A 1 -2.00 1.77 -1.60
N HIS A 2 -2.64 1.58 -2.46
CA HIS A 2 -3.90 1.39 -2.57
C HIS A 2 -4.23 0.07 -2.99
N ILE A 3 -3.81 -0.91 -2.69
CA ILE A 3 -4.50 -1.91 -3.14
C ILE A 3 -4.35 -3.05 -2.39
N PRO A 4 -5.28 -3.20 -1.69
CA PRO A 4 -5.52 -4.43 -1.11
C PRO A 4 -5.74 -5.46 -2.09
N ARG A 5 -4.85 -6.05 -2.48
CA ARG A 5 -5.14 -7.11 -3.32
C ARG A 5 -4.98 -8.37 -2.61
N ASN A 6 -6.06 -8.78 -2.00
CA ASN A 6 -6.14 -10.07 -1.35
C ASN A 6 -5.06 -10.29 -0.30
N ASN A 7 -4.74 -9.27 0.46
CA ASN A 7 -3.93 -9.39 1.66
C ASN A 7 -4.62 -8.73 2.85
N LEU A 8 -4.13 -9.00 4.04
CA LEU A 8 -4.75 -8.56 5.29
C LEU A 8 -4.07 -7.33 5.92
N TYR A 9 -3.17 -6.65 5.18
CA TYR A 9 -2.56 -5.43 5.67
C TYR A 9 -3.57 -4.28 5.76
N PRO A 10 -3.49 -3.44 6.79
CA PRO A 10 -4.10 -2.12 6.78
C PRO A 10 -3.57 -1.31 5.59
N ASP A 11 -4.43 -0.51 4.98
CA ASP A 11 -4.00 0.40 3.94
C ASP A 11 -3.06 1.47 4.52
N GLY A 12 -1.92 1.69 3.87
CA GLY A 12 -0.87 2.57 4.38
C GLY A 12 0.26 1.86 5.14
N LEU A 13 0.10 0.59 5.56
CA LEU A 13 1.17 -0.21 6.17
C LEU A 13 1.76 -1.27 5.25
N GLY A 14 1.16 -1.51 4.11
CA GLY A 14 1.65 -2.48 3.14
C GLY A 14 2.87 -1.99 2.35
N ALA A 15 3.49 -2.91 1.63
CA ALA A 15 4.57 -2.61 0.71
C ALA A 15 4.43 -3.38 -0.60
N GLU A 16 4.93 -2.80 -1.68
CA GLU A 16 5.02 -3.45 -2.97
C GLU A 16 6.49 -3.58 -3.35
N ILE A 17 6.87 -4.77 -3.82
CA ILE A 17 8.26 -5.07 -4.15
C ILE A 17 8.33 -5.55 -5.59
N VAL A 18 9.17 -4.92 -6.38
CA VAL A 18 9.47 -5.30 -7.76
C VAL A 18 10.97 -5.27 -8.01
N SER A 19 11.45 -6.03 -8.98
CA SER A 19 12.85 -5.93 -9.39
C SER A 19 13.11 -4.60 -10.11
N CYS A 20 14.33 -4.07 -9.97
CA CYS A 20 14.75 -2.86 -10.71
C CYS A 20 14.57 -3.04 -12.22
N ALA A 21 14.92 -4.19 -12.76
CA ALA A 21 14.78 -4.49 -14.19
C ALA A 21 13.31 -4.42 -14.65
N LEU A 22 12.37 -4.90 -13.83
CA LEU A 22 10.94 -4.75 -14.13
C LEU A 22 10.51 -3.29 -14.07
N PHE A 23 10.94 -2.57 -13.05
CA PHE A 23 10.61 -1.15 -12.90
C PHE A 23 11.14 -0.30 -14.06
N GLU A 24 12.38 -0.52 -14.49
CA GLU A 24 12.96 0.14 -15.66
C GLU A 24 12.19 -0.16 -16.95
N ARG A 25 11.78 -1.42 -17.13
CA ARG A 25 10.94 -1.81 -18.27
C ARG A 25 9.59 -1.12 -18.26
N LEU A 26 8.94 -1.02 -17.12
CA LEU A 26 7.68 -0.28 -16.96
C LEU A 26 7.86 1.21 -17.28
N ALA A 27 8.91 1.81 -16.76
CA ALA A 27 9.23 3.22 -17.03
C ALA A 27 9.44 3.51 -18.52
N ALA A 28 10.02 2.57 -19.26
CA ALA A 28 10.26 2.70 -20.70
C ALA A 28 9.04 2.42 -21.58
N THR A 29 8.08 1.61 -21.11
CA THR A 29 6.98 1.10 -21.94
C THR A 29 5.62 1.66 -21.58
N VAL A 30 5.41 2.08 -20.32
CA VAL A 30 4.13 2.58 -19.85
C VAL A 30 3.94 4.05 -20.21
N THR A 31 2.85 4.36 -20.88
CA THR A 31 2.57 5.71 -21.41
C THR A 31 1.32 6.36 -20.82
N LEU A 32 0.39 5.57 -20.26
CA LEU A 32 -0.83 6.12 -19.68
C LEU A 32 -0.52 6.98 -18.45
N PRO A 33 -1.04 8.23 -18.37
CA PRO A 33 -0.78 9.10 -17.23
C PRO A 33 -1.08 8.47 -15.87
N ALA A 34 -2.20 7.78 -15.73
CA ALA A 34 -2.58 7.10 -14.49
C ALA A 34 -1.57 6.03 -14.06
N HIS A 35 -1.00 5.28 -15.00
CA HIS A 35 0.04 4.29 -14.71
C HIS A 35 1.40 4.94 -14.42
N ARG A 36 1.62 6.16 -14.84
CA ARG A 36 2.85 6.90 -14.50
C ARG A 36 2.76 7.58 -13.14
N GLU A 37 1.57 7.94 -12.71
CA GLU A 37 1.30 8.46 -11.38
C GLU A 37 1.38 7.35 -10.32
N HIS A 38 0.70 6.23 -10.60
CA HIS A 38 0.69 5.04 -9.75
C HIS A 38 1.58 3.96 -10.33
N CYS A 39 2.85 4.00 -10.01
CA CYS A 39 3.95 3.25 -10.67
C CYS A 39 3.67 1.78 -10.97
N LEU A 40 2.92 1.09 -10.12
CA LEU A 40 2.67 -0.34 -10.26
C LEU A 40 1.24 -0.67 -10.72
N SER A 41 0.41 0.35 -10.97
CA SER A 41 -0.97 0.12 -11.42
C SER A 41 -1.06 -0.61 -12.77
N HIS A 42 -0.09 -0.41 -13.65
CA HIS A 42 -0.02 -1.18 -14.90
C HIS A 42 0.07 -2.69 -14.66
N ILE A 43 0.77 -3.12 -13.62
CA ILE A 43 0.87 -4.54 -13.23
C ILE A 43 -0.48 -5.05 -12.76
N THR A 44 -1.14 -4.29 -11.89
CA THR A 44 -2.42 -4.70 -11.30
C THR A 44 -3.57 -4.69 -12.30
N ASP A 45 -3.51 -3.83 -13.29
CA ASP A 45 -4.50 -3.77 -14.38
C ASP A 45 -4.28 -4.85 -15.45
N ASN A 46 -3.10 -5.45 -15.48
CA ASN A 46 -2.74 -6.50 -16.44
C ASN A 46 -2.16 -7.74 -15.73
N PRO A 47 -2.89 -8.36 -14.81
CA PRO A 47 -2.35 -9.42 -13.96
C PRO A 47 -1.84 -10.64 -14.73
N ASP A 48 -2.41 -10.91 -15.91
CA ASP A 48 -2.02 -12.05 -16.75
C ASP A 48 -0.63 -11.89 -17.40
N LEU A 49 -0.10 -10.66 -17.41
CA LEU A 49 1.23 -10.37 -17.98
C LEU A 49 2.35 -10.48 -16.94
N PHE A 50 2.02 -10.65 -15.67
CA PHE A 50 2.98 -10.59 -14.58
C PHE A 50 2.79 -11.74 -13.59
N ARG A 51 3.88 -12.10 -12.92
CA ARG A 51 3.81 -12.97 -11.75
C ARG A 51 3.57 -12.13 -10.52
N ILE A 52 2.36 -12.13 -10.04
CA ILE A 52 1.96 -11.39 -8.83
C ILE A 52 1.82 -12.37 -7.67
N ARG A 53 2.40 -12.03 -6.53
CA ARG A 53 2.20 -12.73 -5.26
C ARG A 53 1.79 -11.73 -4.20
N THR A 54 0.87 -12.13 -3.36
CA THR A 54 0.45 -11.40 -2.17
C THR A 54 0.86 -12.18 -0.93
N PHE A 55 1.05 -11.49 0.16
CA PHE A 55 1.34 -12.08 1.46
C PHE A 55 0.67 -11.26 2.56
N ASP A 56 0.26 -11.95 3.60
CA ASP A 56 -0.36 -11.34 4.77
C ASP A 56 0.69 -10.91 5.79
N PRO A 57 0.38 -9.96 6.69
CA PRO A 57 1.25 -9.67 7.82
C PRO A 57 1.54 -10.95 8.61
N PRO A 58 2.80 -11.18 9.00
CA PRO A 58 3.14 -12.30 9.87
C PRO A 58 2.48 -12.23 11.25
N ASP A 59 2.21 -11.02 11.74
CA ASP A 59 1.52 -10.79 13.00
C ASP A 59 0.02 -10.63 12.75
N PRO A 60 -0.82 -11.54 13.30
CA PRO A 60 -2.27 -11.43 13.18
C PRO A 60 -2.88 -10.15 13.73
N ALA A 61 -2.18 -9.46 14.62
CA ALA A 61 -2.61 -8.15 15.14
C ALA A 61 -2.62 -7.05 14.06
N LEU A 62 -2.03 -7.30 12.90
CA LEU A 62 -2.05 -6.42 11.74
C LEU A 62 -3.09 -6.84 10.69
N HIS A 63 -3.89 -7.87 10.95
CA HIS A 63 -4.92 -8.33 10.00
C HIS A 63 -6.16 -7.41 10.05
N HIS A 64 -6.01 -6.19 9.54
CA HIS A 64 -7.04 -5.16 9.53
C HIS A 64 -7.15 -4.47 8.16
N PRO A 65 -7.55 -5.21 7.10
CA PRO A 65 -7.64 -4.63 5.75
C PRO A 65 -8.71 -3.55 5.62
N GLU A 66 -9.58 -3.42 6.62
CA GLU A 66 -10.60 -2.38 6.69
C GLU A 66 -10.07 -1.03 7.18
N LEU A 67 -8.88 -1.01 7.80
CA LEU A 67 -8.30 0.23 8.31
C LEU A 67 -7.57 0.98 7.21
N ARG A 68 -7.75 2.30 7.21
CA ARG A 68 -7.06 3.24 6.34
C ARG A 68 -6.13 4.14 7.14
N LEU A 69 -4.84 4.04 6.87
CA LEU A 69 -3.77 4.82 7.49
C LEU A 69 -3.08 5.75 6.48
N ASP A 70 -3.57 5.77 5.26
CA ASP A 70 -3.15 6.69 4.21
C ASP A 70 -3.84 8.05 4.39
N MET A 71 -3.27 9.09 3.80
CA MET A 71 -3.73 10.46 3.94
C MET A 71 -3.93 11.09 2.57
N ASP A 72 -5.15 11.03 2.07
CA ASP A 72 -5.53 11.57 0.77
C ASP A 72 -6.40 12.82 0.87
N THR A 73 -7.08 13.01 2.00
CA THR A 73 -8.03 14.10 2.22
C THR A 73 -7.69 14.91 3.47
N ALA A 74 -8.30 16.10 3.58
CA ALA A 74 -8.19 16.90 4.80
C ALA A 74 -8.80 16.21 6.02
N GLU A 75 -9.82 15.39 5.82
CA GLU A 75 -10.44 14.59 6.90
C GLU A 75 -9.49 13.51 7.40
N ASP A 76 -8.79 12.81 6.49
CA ASP A 76 -7.76 11.84 6.86
C ASP A 76 -6.67 12.50 7.71
N PHE A 77 -6.20 13.70 7.29
CA PHE A 77 -5.22 14.46 8.06
C PHE A 77 -5.70 14.79 9.47
N ILE A 78 -6.95 15.25 9.61
CA ILE A 78 -7.53 15.58 10.91
C ILE A 78 -7.60 14.31 11.78
N ASN A 79 -8.13 13.22 11.24
CA ASN A 79 -8.31 11.98 11.96
C ASN A 79 -6.96 11.39 12.43
N LEU A 80 -5.97 11.36 11.55
CA LEU A 80 -4.64 10.84 11.88
C LEU A 80 -3.89 11.76 12.87
N SER A 81 -4.09 13.08 12.80
CA SER A 81 -3.43 14.03 13.71
C SER A 81 -3.98 13.99 15.15
N LEU A 82 -5.13 13.37 15.37
CA LEU A 82 -5.68 13.13 16.70
C LEU A 82 -5.05 11.91 17.40
N LEU A 83 -4.31 11.10 16.66
CA LEU A 83 -3.67 9.90 17.19
C LEU A 83 -2.26 10.25 17.69
N ASP A 84 -1.86 9.62 18.79
CA ASP A 84 -0.52 9.77 19.36
C ASP A 84 0.48 8.90 18.58
N ILE A 85 0.76 9.31 17.35
CA ILE A 85 1.68 8.63 16.44
C ILE A 85 3.03 9.33 16.47
N HIS A 86 4.10 8.57 16.67
CA HIS A 86 5.48 9.06 16.65
C HIS A 86 6.38 8.12 15.81
N PRO A 87 7.56 8.58 15.34
CA PRO A 87 8.39 7.80 14.41
C PRO A 87 8.79 6.40 14.86
N ASP A 88 8.86 6.18 16.16
CA ASP A 88 9.29 4.90 16.75
C ASP A 88 8.11 4.01 17.19
N ILE A 89 6.87 4.39 16.86
CA ILE A 89 5.70 3.58 17.24
C ILE A 89 5.69 2.25 16.51
N ASN A 90 5.36 1.19 17.23
CA ASN A 90 5.21 -0.13 16.62
C ASN A 90 3.94 -0.16 15.74
N PRO A 91 3.97 -0.74 14.54
CA PRO A 91 2.79 -0.85 13.68
C PRO A 91 1.55 -1.48 14.34
N VAL A 92 1.75 -2.46 15.22
CA VAL A 92 0.64 -3.07 15.99
C VAL A 92 -0.01 -2.04 16.92
N ASP A 93 0.78 -1.17 17.53
CA ASP A 93 0.25 -0.14 18.42
C ASP A 93 -0.49 0.94 17.62
N VAL A 94 -0.07 1.25 16.40
CA VAL A 94 -0.82 2.12 15.49
C VAL A 94 -2.22 1.55 15.24
N VAL A 95 -2.32 0.27 14.90
CA VAL A 95 -3.61 -0.40 14.66
C VAL A 95 -4.51 -0.34 15.89
N ARG A 96 -3.95 -0.45 17.10
CA ARG A 96 -4.72 -0.37 18.36
C ARG A 96 -5.30 1.01 18.68
N LEU A 97 -4.80 2.07 18.02
CA LEU A 97 -5.34 3.42 18.20
C LEU A 97 -6.66 3.64 17.45
N PHE A 98 -7.00 2.74 16.52
CA PHE A 98 -8.25 2.74 15.77
C PHE A 98 -9.29 1.82 16.39
#